data_358c89423a395963f4a41dcf5c1d4217
#
_entry.id   358c89423a395963f4a41dcf5c1d4217
#
_cell.length_a   1.000
_cell.length_b   1.000
_cell.length_c   1.000
_cell.angle_alpha   90.00
_cell.angle_beta   90.00
_cell.angle_gamma   90.00
#
_symmetry.space_group_name_H-M   'P 1'
#
loop_
_entity.id
_entity.type
_entity.pdbx_description
1 polymer ?
#
loop_
_entity_poly.entity_id
_entity_poly.type
_entity_poly.pdbx_seq_one_letter_code
_entity_poly.pdbx_strand_id
1 'polypeptide(L)'
;MEKGFDLSQFDEYREDNRREVKKANGGLPISLWDTYSAFANCYGGVIILGVKEEKDGSWKTTGLQNASKLRKEFWDAINNPQKVNINLLSEDDIETYEVDGDVILVIYVPMAKREQKPVYTNNDIFNGTFRRNFEGDYHCTRLQVKTMLRDQTERTVDMEVLDKVPIEDLNYDTIHGYRNSHRTLKEGHPFERLSDHEYLRSIGAAAVSDEDGQLHPTTAGMLMFGDEYNIVRHFPEYFLDYREELDPTTRWSDRLQSSSGEWSGNVCDFYFRVYNKIIKDIKVPFKMSGGERVDDTPVHEALREALANCLINADYHGLRGVVIRKEPDKLVLANPGYVRTGKKQMRRGGESDPRNKALMKMFNLINIGERAGSGVPNIFNVWADEGWEEPVIEERFDPDRTVLSLPFVKSGDKKTAIKSGDKKVTKKTQMQYDKVLEFMEEGKEYSIWDFCELLNLKESRTKDILKGLSEYIEIVGSNRDRRYKKKE
;
A
#
# COMPACT_ATOMS: atom_id res chain seq x y z
N MET A 1 17.79 -5.24 14.63
CA MET A 1 16.78 -4.15 14.43
C MET A 1 17.33 -2.93 15.14
N GLU A 2 17.32 -1.75 14.51
CA GLU A 2 17.51 -0.51 15.28
C GLU A 2 16.37 -0.44 16.30
N LYS A 3 16.73 -0.45 17.60
CA LYS A 3 15.76 -0.27 18.68
C LYS A 3 15.13 1.10 18.47
N GLY A 4 13.82 1.16 18.27
CA GLY A 4 13.09 2.36 17.86
C GLY A 4 12.90 3.43 18.93
N PHE A 5 13.67 3.33 20.03
CA PHE A 5 13.66 4.29 21.14
C PHE A 5 15.09 4.76 21.41
N ASP A 6 15.29 6.07 21.41
CA ASP A 6 16.51 6.77 21.75
C ASP A 6 16.20 7.77 22.87
N LEU A 7 16.79 7.56 24.03
CA LEU A 7 16.57 8.38 25.21
C LEU A 7 16.87 9.86 24.98
N SER A 8 17.84 10.16 24.11
CA SER A 8 18.23 11.56 23.79
C SER A 8 17.14 12.34 23.05
N GLN A 9 16.16 11.64 22.46
CA GLN A 9 15.04 12.22 21.69
C GLN A 9 13.70 12.15 22.45
N PHE A 10 13.75 11.83 23.75
CA PHE A 10 12.51 11.59 24.53
C PHE A 10 11.50 12.74 24.45
N ASP A 11 11.96 13.98 24.54
CA ASP A 11 11.10 15.18 24.50
C ASP A 11 10.49 15.44 23.11
N GLU A 12 11.09 14.88 22.05
CA GLU A 12 10.63 15.02 20.67
C GLU A 12 9.61 13.95 20.28
N TYR A 13 9.51 12.87 21.07
CA TYR A 13 8.61 11.76 20.78
C TYR A 13 7.14 12.14 20.97
N ARG A 14 6.30 11.55 20.13
CA ARG A 14 4.84 11.58 20.19
C ARG A 14 4.32 10.18 19.95
N GLU A 15 3.12 9.90 20.40
CA GLU A 15 2.41 8.69 19.99
C GLU A 15 2.27 8.66 18.47
N ASP A 16 2.46 7.52 17.88
CA ASP A 16 2.35 7.29 16.45
C ASP A 16 1.95 5.82 16.18
N ASN A 17 2.04 5.40 14.93
CA ASN A 17 1.73 4.02 14.55
C ASN A 17 2.74 2.98 15.06
N ARG A 18 3.80 3.39 15.79
CA ARG A 18 4.85 2.53 16.34
C ARG A 18 5.22 2.81 17.79
N ARG A 19 4.63 3.82 18.42
CA ARG A 19 4.93 4.21 19.80
C ARG A 19 3.64 4.41 20.56
N GLU A 20 3.63 3.90 21.78
CA GLU A 20 2.52 4.02 22.71
C GLU A 20 3.04 4.24 24.10
N VAL A 21 2.47 5.18 24.86
CA VAL A 21 2.82 5.44 26.25
C VAL A 21 1.68 5.09 27.20
N LYS A 22 2.02 4.55 28.36
CA LYS A 22 1.03 4.19 29.39
C LYS A 22 1.55 4.51 30.79
N LYS A 23 0.73 5.11 31.61
CA LYS A 23 1.12 5.52 32.99
C LYS A 23 1.53 4.36 33.89
N ALA A 24 0.85 3.23 33.82
CA ALA A 24 1.10 2.00 34.60
C ALA A 24 1.27 2.18 36.12
N ASN A 25 0.70 3.24 36.71
CA ASN A 25 0.85 3.55 38.15
C ASN A 25 0.16 2.52 39.08
N GLY A 26 -0.85 1.78 38.59
CA GLY A 26 -1.60 0.77 39.31
C GLY A 26 -1.31 -0.68 38.92
N GLY A 27 -0.21 -0.93 38.18
CA GLY A 27 0.12 -2.23 37.60
C GLY A 27 0.05 -2.21 36.08
N LEU A 28 0.08 -3.39 35.43
CA LEU A 28 -0.02 -3.49 33.98
C LEU A 28 -1.39 -3.05 33.47
N PRO A 29 -1.48 -2.06 32.57
CA PRO A 29 -2.77 -1.66 31.99
C PRO A 29 -3.40 -2.79 31.18
N ILE A 30 -4.70 -2.96 31.24
CA ILE A 30 -5.41 -3.99 30.45
C ILE A 30 -5.20 -3.78 28.96
N SER A 31 -5.25 -2.54 28.49
CA SER A 31 -5.02 -2.15 27.09
C SER A 31 -3.59 -2.38 26.59
N LEU A 32 -2.65 -2.77 27.45
CA LEU A 32 -1.30 -3.15 27.04
C LEU A 32 -1.30 -4.32 26.05
N TRP A 33 -2.19 -5.29 26.28
CA TRP A 33 -2.27 -6.51 25.46
C TRP A 33 -2.89 -6.25 24.10
N ASP A 34 -3.83 -5.30 24.02
CA ASP A 34 -4.41 -4.85 22.76
C ASP A 34 -3.31 -4.18 21.89
N THR A 35 -2.50 -3.31 22.49
CA THR A 35 -1.36 -2.67 21.86
C THR A 35 -0.28 -3.70 21.44
N TYR A 36 0.02 -4.68 22.29
CA TYR A 36 0.94 -5.77 21.94
C TYR A 36 0.48 -6.52 20.71
N SER A 37 -0.80 -6.94 20.70
CA SER A 37 -1.41 -7.60 19.54
C SER A 37 -1.35 -6.71 18.30
N ALA A 38 -1.72 -5.44 18.42
CA ALA A 38 -1.75 -4.49 17.31
C ALA A 38 -0.37 -4.27 16.69
N PHE A 39 0.68 -4.06 17.52
CA PHE A 39 2.05 -3.91 17.07
C PHE A 39 2.58 -5.20 16.42
N ALA A 40 2.38 -6.34 17.06
CA ALA A 40 2.81 -7.63 16.54
C ALA A 40 2.17 -7.96 15.18
N ASN A 41 0.88 -7.69 15.01
CA ASN A 41 0.16 -7.93 13.76
C ASN A 41 0.50 -6.93 12.65
N CYS A 42 1.03 -5.73 12.98
CA CYS A 42 1.40 -4.70 12.02
C CYS A 42 2.91 -4.66 11.79
N TYR A 43 3.57 -3.63 12.28
CA TYR A 43 4.97 -3.33 11.94
C TYR A 43 5.93 -3.41 13.12
N GLY A 44 5.47 -4.00 14.22
CA GLY A 44 6.14 -3.86 15.50
C GLY A 44 5.99 -2.45 16.08
N GLY A 45 6.53 -2.23 17.27
CA GLY A 45 6.48 -0.94 17.92
C GLY A 45 7.12 -0.94 19.29
N VAL A 46 7.01 0.18 19.99
CA VAL A 46 7.56 0.39 21.32
C VAL A 46 6.46 0.81 22.27
N ILE A 47 6.30 0.07 23.36
CA ILE A 47 5.37 0.42 24.46
C ILE A 47 6.20 0.93 25.61
N ILE A 48 5.87 2.11 26.13
CA ILE A 48 6.60 2.75 27.21
C ILE A 48 5.68 2.89 28.44
N LEU A 49 6.07 2.27 29.53
CA LEU A 49 5.32 2.32 30.80
C LEU A 49 5.98 3.33 31.75
N GLY A 50 5.19 4.05 32.52
CA GLY A 50 5.63 5.14 33.38
C GLY A 50 5.67 6.50 32.71
N VAL A 51 4.97 6.64 31.57
CA VAL A 51 4.86 7.88 30.80
C VAL A 51 3.39 8.14 30.48
N LYS A 52 2.99 9.40 30.42
CA LYS A 52 1.68 9.82 29.91
C LYS A 52 1.86 10.82 28.77
N GLU A 53 0.92 10.82 27.84
CA GLU A 53 0.76 11.88 26.88
C GLU A 53 -0.08 13.02 27.44
N GLU A 54 0.37 14.24 27.26
CA GLU A 54 -0.35 15.46 27.61
C GLU A 54 -1.26 15.91 26.46
N LYS A 55 -2.13 16.90 26.70
CA LYS A 55 -3.12 17.37 25.71
C LYS A 55 -2.51 17.97 24.44
N ASP A 56 -1.28 18.41 24.51
CA ASP A 56 -0.50 18.97 23.39
C ASP A 56 0.31 17.90 22.63
N GLY A 57 0.14 16.61 23.01
CA GLY A 57 0.86 15.47 22.46
C GLY A 57 2.27 15.29 23.03
N SER A 58 2.74 16.14 23.95
CA SER A 58 4.03 15.96 24.62
C SER A 58 3.98 14.83 25.64
N TRP A 59 5.12 14.17 25.86
CA TRP A 59 5.24 13.12 26.84
C TRP A 59 5.76 13.66 28.17
N LYS A 60 5.21 13.14 29.25
CA LYS A 60 5.63 13.43 30.60
C LYS A 60 5.83 12.16 31.40
N THR A 61 6.97 12.01 32.05
CA THR A 61 7.21 10.90 32.95
C THR A 61 6.28 10.95 34.16
N THR A 62 5.82 9.78 34.59
CA THR A 62 5.02 9.59 35.82
C THR A 62 5.71 8.63 36.77
N GLY A 63 6.79 8.01 36.30
CA GLY A 63 7.57 7.00 36.99
C GLY A 63 6.80 5.70 37.27
N LEU A 64 7.58 4.68 37.60
CA LEU A 64 7.07 3.39 38.04
C LEU A 64 7.45 3.17 39.50
N GLN A 65 6.51 2.85 40.38
CA GLN A 65 6.79 2.61 41.79
C GLN A 65 7.70 1.40 42.00
N ASN A 66 7.55 0.34 41.20
CA ASN A 66 8.36 -0.85 41.26
C ASN A 66 8.51 -1.48 39.87
N ALA A 67 9.48 -1.00 39.11
CA ALA A 67 9.77 -1.46 37.76
C ALA A 67 10.13 -2.95 37.69
N SER A 68 10.87 -3.47 38.67
CA SER A 68 11.26 -4.89 38.73
C SER A 68 10.05 -5.81 38.93
N LYS A 69 9.11 -5.42 39.80
CA LYS A 69 7.87 -6.17 40.01
C LYS A 69 7.02 -6.14 38.75
N LEU A 70 6.87 -4.97 38.11
CA LEU A 70 6.08 -4.80 36.91
C LEU A 70 6.66 -5.60 35.72
N ARG A 71 8.00 -5.63 35.58
CA ARG A 71 8.69 -6.46 34.59
C ARG A 71 8.40 -7.96 34.82
N LYS A 72 8.41 -8.43 36.08
CA LYS A 72 8.06 -9.82 36.40
C LYS A 72 6.59 -10.12 36.05
N GLU A 73 5.65 -9.26 36.47
CA GLU A 73 4.23 -9.41 36.16
C GLU A 73 3.99 -9.44 34.63
N PHE A 74 4.74 -8.63 33.88
CA PHE A 74 4.65 -8.64 32.41
C PHE A 74 5.12 -9.99 31.82
N TRP A 75 6.27 -10.52 32.30
CA TRP A 75 6.77 -11.83 31.85
C TRP A 75 5.83 -12.98 32.22
N ASP A 76 5.25 -12.95 33.40
CA ASP A 76 4.27 -13.95 33.84
C ASP A 76 3.00 -13.89 32.96
N ALA A 77 2.56 -12.69 32.58
CA ALA A 77 1.37 -12.50 31.77
C ALA A 77 1.59 -12.85 30.27
N ILE A 78 2.70 -12.43 29.65
CA ILE A 78 2.95 -12.69 28.23
C ILE A 78 3.20 -14.16 27.93
N ASN A 79 3.71 -14.91 28.92
CA ASN A 79 3.89 -16.37 28.82
C ASN A 79 2.60 -17.15 29.18
N ASN A 80 1.52 -16.49 29.54
CA ASN A 80 0.24 -17.12 29.80
C ASN A 80 -0.62 -17.15 28.51
N PRO A 81 -0.85 -18.35 27.90
CA PRO A 81 -1.63 -18.46 26.66
C PRO A 81 -3.08 -17.95 26.76
N GLN A 82 -3.62 -17.84 27.96
CA GLN A 82 -4.95 -17.27 28.20
C GLN A 82 -4.94 -15.73 28.05
N LYS A 83 -3.78 -15.10 28.14
CA LYS A 83 -3.60 -13.66 27.98
C LYS A 83 -3.18 -13.29 26.57
N VAL A 84 -2.15 -13.95 26.06
CA VAL A 84 -1.63 -13.75 24.70
C VAL A 84 -1.25 -15.12 24.11
N ASN A 85 -1.69 -15.40 22.89
CA ASN A 85 -1.47 -16.70 22.26
C ASN A 85 0.01 -17.02 21.97
N ILE A 86 0.86 -16.02 21.85
CA ILE A 86 2.30 -16.19 21.56
C ILE A 86 3.14 -15.06 22.16
N ASN A 87 4.22 -15.42 22.81
CA ASN A 87 5.27 -14.49 23.22
C ASN A 87 6.31 -14.35 22.09
N LEU A 88 6.52 -13.13 21.59
CA LEU A 88 7.49 -12.80 20.55
C LEU A 88 8.77 -12.17 21.11
N LEU A 89 8.82 -11.90 22.41
CA LEU A 89 9.89 -11.13 23.06
C LEU A 89 10.98 -12.03 23.60
N SER A 90 12.20 -11.53 23.55
CA SER A 90 13.37 -11.99 24.29
C SER A 90 13.62 -11.08 25.51
N GLU A 91 14.53 -11.47 26.39
CA GLU A 91 14.90 -10.67 27.56
C GLU A 91 15.44 -9.28 27.19
N ASP A 92 16.12 -9.19 26.03
CA ASP A 92 16.72 -7.95 25.51
C ASP A 92 15.69 -6.97 24.94
N ASP A 93 14.41 -7.40 24.78
CA ASP A 93 13.35 -6.55 24.26
C ASP A 93 12.67 -5.73 25.35
N ILE A 94 13.09 -5.86 26.62
CA ILE A 94 12.56 -5.08 27.74
C ILE A 94 13.69 -4.40 28.48
N GLU A 95 13.71 -3.07 28.40
CA GLU A 95 14.75 -2.23 29.00
C GLU A 95 14.15 -1.26 30.01
N THR A 96 14.95 -0.91 31.02
CA THR A 96 14.58 0.07 32.04
C THR A 96 15.46 1.30 31.88
N TYR A 97 14.85 2.47 31.84
CA TYR A 97 15.55 3.75 31.74
C TYR A 97 15.16 4.67 32.92
N GLU A 98 16.04 5.62 33.21
CA GLU A 98 15.78 6.70 34.15
C GLU A 98 15.72 8.03 33.36
N VAL A 99 14.59 8.74 33.48
CA VAL A 99 14.30 10.02 32.80
C VAL A 99 13.81 11.00 33.85
N ASP A 100 14.46 12.13 34.01
CA ASP A 100 14.12 13.19 34.99
C ASP A 100 13.93 12.67 36.43
N GLY A 101 14.67 11.62 36.80
CA GLY A 101 14.56 10.96 38.13
C GLY A 101 13.43 9.95 38.23
N ASP A 102 12.65 9.76 37.21
CA ASP A 102 11.58 8.77 37.10
C ASP A 102 12.09 7.50 36.39
N VAL A 103 11.72 6.33 36.89
CA VAL A 103 12.01 5.05 36.22
C VAL A 103 10.88 4.70 35.25
N ILE A 104 11.23 4.40 34.01
CA ILE A 104 10.34 3.95 32.95
C ILE A 104 10.74 2.57 32.44
N LEU A 105 9.77 1.81 31.88
CA LEU A 105 10.02 0.50 31.26
C LEU A 105 9.65 0.57 29.77
N VAL A 106 10.61 0.22 28.92
CA VAL A 106 10.46 0.24 27.46
C VAL A 106 10.40 -1.18 26.94
N ILE A 107 9.36 -1.50 26.20
CA ILE A 107 9.07 -2.83 25.66
C ILE A 107 9.08 -2.74 24.13
N TYR A 108 10.03 -3.41 23.48
CA TYR A 108 10.16 -3.48 22.02
C TYR A 108 9.37 -4.66 21.48
N VAL A 109 8.22 -4.41 20.90
CA VAL A 109 7.39 -5.45 20.31
C VAL A 109 7.78 -5.66 18.84
N PRO A 110 8.33 -6.83 18.46
CA PRO A 110 8.66 -7.10 17.08
C PRO A 110 7.40 -7.34 16.25
N MET A 111 7.49 -7.11 14.94
CA MET A 111 6.48 -7.59 14.02
C MET A 111 6.50 -9.13 14.00
N ALA A 112 5.35 -9.75 14.21
CA ALA A 112 5.19 -11.20 14.10
C ALA A 112 5.48 -11.66 12.66
N LYS A 113 6.15 -12.81 12.54
CA LYS A 113 6.28 -13.47 11.24
C LYS A 113 4.92 -13.92 10.75
N ARG A 114 4.79 -14.15 9.45
CA ARG A 114 3.54 -14.57 8.81
C ARG A 114 2.94 -15.81 9.48
N GLU A 115 3.77 -16.79 9.79
CA GLU A 115 3.38 -18.06 10.41
C GLU A 115 2.89 -17.90 11.86
N GLN A 116 3.21 -16.76 12.48
CA GLN A 116 2.86 -16.44 13.86
C GLN A 116 1.58 -15.56 13.97
N LYS A 117 1.11 -15.00 12.84
CA LYS A 117 -0.11 -14.18 12.80
C LYS A 117 -1.35 -15.05 12.65
N PRO A 118 -2.49 -14.66 13.25
CA PRO A 118 -2.67 -13.49 14.08
C PRO A 118 -2.12 -13.68 15.50
N VAL A 119 -1.57 -12.61 16.06
CA VAL A 119 -1.32 -12.48 17.49
C VAL A 119 -2.59 -11.95 18.14
N TYR A 120 -3.14 -12.68 19.09
CA TYR A 120 -4.41 -12.34 19.72
C TYR A 120 -4.38 -12.50 21.25
N THR A 121 -5.32 -11.85 21.90
CA THR A 121 -5.43 -11.77 23.37
C THR A 121 -6.66 -12.53 23.87
N ASN A 122 -6.69 -12.82 25.17
CA ASN A 122 -7.85 -13.39 25.88
C ASN A 122 -8.37 -14.71 25.30
N ASN A 123 -7.52 -15.49 24.64
CA ASN A 123 -7.86 -16.74 23.98
C ASN A 123 -9.03 -16.62 22.97
N ASP A 124 -9.22 -15.43 22.40
CA ASP A 124 -10.27 -15.14 21.43
C ASP A 124 -9.68 -14.58 20.13
N ILE A 125 -9.52 -15.45 19.12
CA ILE A 125 -8.89 -15.09 17.86
C ILE A 125 -9.65 -14.01 17.06
N PHE A 126 -10.99 -13.96 17.19
CA PHE A 126 -11.80 -13.01 16.41
C PHE A 126 -12.03 -11.68 17.13
N ASN A 127 -12.07 -11.67 18.45
CA ASN A 127 -12.28 -10.45 19.22
C ASN A 127 -11.01 -9.96 19.92
N GLY A 128 -9.98 -10.81 20.02
CA GLY A 128 -8.70 -10.48 20.65
C GLY A 128 -7.59 -10.10 19.66
N THR A 129 -7.86 -10.10 18.35
CA THR A 129 -6.88 -9.69 17.33
C THR A 129 -7.02 -8.21 17.01
N PHE A 130 -5.93 -7.46 17.19
CA PHE A 130 -5.90 -6.02 16.97
C PHE A 130 -4.93 -5.63 15.85
N ARG A 131 -5.17 -4.47 15.26
CA ARG A 131 -4.29 -3.79 14.30
C ARG A 131 -4.10 -2.33 14.70
N ARG A 132 -2.90 -1.84 14.44
CA ARG A 132 -2.57 -0.42 14.61
C ARG A 132 -2.98 0.36 13.37
N ASN A 133 -3.80 1.40 13.55
CA ASN A 133 -4.14 2.34 12.51
C ASN A 133 -3.98 3.75 13.07
N PHE A 134 -3.01 4.49 12.54
CA PHE A 134 -2.56 5.76 13.08
C PHE A 134 -2.10 5.60 14.54
N GLU A 135 -2.74 6.23 15.52
CA GLU A 135 -2.41 6.16 16.95
C GLU A 135 -3.29 5.17 17.72
N GLY A 136 -4.28 4.54 17.09
CA GLY A 136 -5.25 3.68 17.75
C GLY A 136 -5.08 2.19 17.49
N ASP A 137 -5.46 1.38 18.49
CA ASP A 137 -5.57 -0.06 18.39
C ASP A 137 -7.02 -0.44 18.08
N TYR A 138 -7.25 -1.10 16.96
CA TYR A 138 -8.58 -1.46 16.47
C TYR A 138 -8.71 -2.97 16.30
N HIS A 139 -9.88 -3.50 16.66
CA HIS A 139 -10.19 -4.90 16.37
C HIS A 139 -10.10 -5.19 14.89
N CYS A 140 -9.46 -6.29 14.55
CA CYS A 140 -9.48 -6.81 13.18
C CYS A 140 -10.89 -7.28 12.81
N THR A 141 -11.29 -7.03 11.57
CA THR A 141 -12.50 -7.64 11.03
C THR A 141 -12.32 -9.15 10.88
N ARG A 142 -13.42 -9.91 10.86
CA ARG A 142 -13.36 -11.36 10.63
C ARG A 142 -12.66 -11.72 9.32
N LEU A 143 -12.78 -10.88 8.30
CA LEU A 143 -12.10 -11.07 7.01
C LEU A 143 -10.58 -10.93 7.18
N GLN A 144 -10.12 -9.92 7.91
CA GLN A 144 -8.70 -9.70 8.18
C GLN A 144 -8.07 -10.87 8.95
N VAL A 145 -8.77 -11.37 9.98
CA VAL A 145 -8.32 -12.55 10.74
C VAL A 145 -8.23 -13.78 9.84
N LYS A 146 -9.26 -14.04 9.02
CA LYS A 146 -9.24 -15.16 8.06
C LYS A 146 -8.10 -15.02 7.05
N THR A 147 -7.80 -13.81 6.59
CA THR A 147 -6.67 -13.54 5.69
C THR A 147 -5.34 -13.87 6.37
N MET A 148 -5.14 -13.46 7.65
CA MET A 148 -3.93 -13.82 8.40
C MET A 148 -3.78 -15.33 8.56
N LEU A 149 -4.87 -16.05 8.89
CA LEU A 149 -4.86 -17.50 9.01
C LEU A 149 -4.53 -18.21 7.69
N ARG A 150 -5.11 -17.76 6.60
CA ARG A 150 -4.81 -18.28 5.25
C ARG A 150 -3.34 -18.04 4.89
N ASP A 151 -2.81 -16.89 5.26
CA ASP A 151 -1.43 -16.50 4.96
C ASP A 151 -0.36 -17.24 5.82
N GLN A 152 -0.74 -18.00 6.85
CA GLN A 152 0.18 -18.78 7.71
C GLN A 152 0.90 -19.91 6.97
N THR A 153 0.36 -20.38 5.85
CA THR A 153 0.88 -21.55 5.14
C THR A 153 2.29 -21.29 4.59
N GLU A 154 3.18 -22.28 4.65
CA GLU A 154 4.53 -22.23 4.05
C GLU A 154 4.47 -22.10 2.52
N ARG A 155 3.51 -22.78 1.89
CA ARG A 155 3.20 -22.65 0.47
C ARG A 155 2.25 -21.48 0.29
N THR A 156 2.50 -20.64 -0.70
CA THR A 156 1.54 -19.59 -1.07
C THR A 156 0.29 -20.21 -1.68
N VAL A 157 -0.87 -19.60 -1.43
CA VAL A 157 -2.18 -20.09 -1.87
C VAL A 157 -2.24 -20.30 -3.39
N ASP A 158 -1.47 -19.53 -4.16
CA ASP A 158 -1.39 -19.65 -5.60
C ASP A 158 -0.73 -20.96 -6.10
N MET A 159 -0.12 -21.74 -5.20
CA MET A 159 0.48 -23.04 -5.50
C MET A 159 -0.49 -24.21 -5.26
N GLU A 160 -1.69 -23.97 -4.75
CA GLU A 160 -2.71 -25.01 -4.55
C GLU A 160 -3.16 -25.61 -5.89
N VAL A 161 -3.36 -26.91 -5.93
CA VAL A 161 -3.87 -27.65 -7.09
C VAL A 161 -5.39 -27.57 -7.10
N LEU A 162 -5.97 -27.29 -8.24
CA LEU A 162 -7.41 -27.25 -8.43
C LEU A 162 -7.92 -28.64 -8.94
N ASP A 163 -7.91 -29.62 -8.07
CA ASP A 163 -8.13 -31.05 -8.38
C ASP A 163 -9.41 -31.37 -9.18
N LYS A 164 -10.39 -30.46 -9.18
CA LYS A 164 -11.68 -30.63 -9.89
C LYS A 164 -11.75 -29.86 -11.20
N VAL A 165 -10.63 -29.22 -11.61
CA VAL A 165 -10.55 -28.37 -12.80
C VAL A 165 -9.71 -29.09 -13.84
N PRO A 166 -10.26 -29.43 -15.02
CA PRO A 166 -9.47 -30.04 -16.10
C PRO A 166 -8.42 -29.06 -16.61
N ILE A 167 -7.27 -29.58 -17.05
CA ILE A 167 -6.18 -28.75 -17.56
C ILE A 167 -6.61 -27.97 -18.83
N GLU A 168 -7.58 -28.50 -19.55
CA GLU A 168 -8.18 -27.94 -20.78
C GLU A 168 -8.99 -26.66 -20.50
N ASP A 169 -9.35 -26.38 -19.24
CA ASP A 169 -10.02 -25.11 -18.85
C ASP A 169 -9.07 -23.91 -18.87
N LEU A 170 -7.77 -24.14 -19.13
CA LEU A 170 -6.82 -23.05 -19.38
C LEU A 170 -6.91 -22.55 -20.83
N ASN A 171 -6.67 -21.27 -21.04
CA ASN A 171 -6.68 -20.62 -22.35
C ASN A 171 -5.35 -20.86 -23.07
N TYR A 172 -5.36 -21.75 -24.07
CA TYR A 172 -4.16 -22.13 -24.80
C TYR A 172 -3.61 -21.02 -25.71
N ASP A 173 -4.43 -20.08 -26.15
CA ASP A 173 -3.95 -18.92 -26.93
C ASP A 173 -3.05 -18.03 -26.04
N THR A 174 -3.48 -17.78 -24.81
CA THR A 174 -2.66 -17.06 -23.82
C THR A 174 -1.38 -17.85 -23.49
N ILE A 175 -1.46 -19.18 -23.30
CA ILE A 175 -0.29 -20.04 -23.03
C ILE A 175 0.71 -19.96 -24.16
N HIS A 176 0.26 -20.09 -25.41
CA HIS A 176 1.14 -20.02 -26.59
C HIS A 176 1.77 -18.65 -26.74
N GLY A 177 1.03 -17.57 -26.51
CA GLY A 177 1.54 -16.20 -26.48
C GLY A 177 2.64 -16.01 -25.43
N TYR A 178 2.40 -16.52 -24.21
CA TYR A 178 3.38 -16.50 -23.13
C TYR A 178 4.63 -17.33 -23.44
N ARG A 179 4.47 -18.55 -23.98
CA ARG A 179 5.59 -19.41 -24.41
C ARG A 179 6.45 -18.73 -25.49
N ASN A 180 5.81 -18.06 -26.45
CA ASN A 180 6.52 -17.30 -27.48
C ASN A 180 7.34 -16.16 -26.86
N SER A 181 6.78 -15.41 -25.92
CA SER A 181 7.51 -14.36 -25.15
C SER A 181 8.70 -14.95 -24.40
N HIS A 182 8.49 -16.07 -23.70
CA HIS A 182 9.56 -16.77 -22.97
C HIS A 182 10.70 -17.20 -23.92
N ARG A 183 10.38 -17.81 -25.05
CA ARG A 183 11.36 -18.23 -26.06
C ARG A 183 12.15 -17.06 -26.63
N THR A 184 11.49 -15.95 -26.95
CA THR A 184 12.15 -14.75 -27.48
C THR A 184 13.12 -14.12 -26.48
N LEU A 185 12.73 -14.09 -25.19
CA LEU A 185 13.52 -13.46 -24.14
C LEU A 185 14.62 -14.36 -23.57
N LYS A 186 14.49 -15.70 -23.71
CA LYS A 186 15.43 -16.70 -23.20
C LYS A 186 15.68 -17.79 -24.22
N GLU A 187 16.20 -17.39 -25.38
CA GLU A 187 16.52 -18.31 -26.48
C GLU A 187 17.39 -19.49 -26.00
N GLY A 188 17.04 -20.71 -26.45
CA GLY A 188 17.73 -21.94 -26.06
C GLY A 188 17.42 -22.46 -24.65
N HIS A 189 16.41 -21.88 -23.97
CA HIS A 189 16.01 -22.37 -22.64
C HIS A 189 15.50 -23.83 -22.75
N PRO A 190 15.86 -24.73 -21.81
CA PRO A 190 15.44 -26.15 -21.86
C PRO A 190 13.93 -26.36 -21.99
N PHE A 191 13.12 -25.42 -21.49
CA PHE A 191 11.65 -25.52 -21.53
C PHE A 191 11.05 -25.33 -22.94
N GLU A 192 11.81 -24.87 -23.92
CA GLU A 192 11.33 -24.73 -25.31
C GLU A 192 10.89 -26.04 -25.92
N ARG A 193 11.56 -27.15 -25.54
CA ARG A 193 11.34 -28.50 -26.09
C ARG A 193 10.22 -29.27 -25.42
N LEU A 194 9.66 -28.74 -24.33
CA LEU A 194 8.62 -29.40 -23.56
C LEU A 194 7.28 -29.33 -24.29
N SER A 195 6.44 -30.38 -24.13
CA SER A 195 5.01 -30.31 -24.46
C SER A 195 4.31 -29.22 -23.64
N ASP A 196 3.11 -28.82 -24.00
CA ASP A 196 2.37 -27.81 -23.23
C ASP A 196 2.13 -28.23 -21.78
N HIS A 197 1.76 -29.47 -21.55
CA HIS A 197 1.55 -30.03 -20.22
C HIS A 197 2.84 -30.04 -19.37
N GLU A 198 3.95 -30.50 -19.95
CA GLU A 198 5.26 -30.50 -19.27
C GLU A 198 5.73 -29.06 -19.00
N TYR A 199 5.50 -28.15 -19.94
CA TYR A 199 5.81 -26.75 -19.77
C TYR A 199 5.02 -26.12 -18.64
N LEU A 200 3.69 -26.28 -18.61
CA LEU A 200 2.82 -25.77 -17.55
C LEU A 200 3.23 -26.29 -16.16
N ARG A 201 3.56 -27.58 -16.09
CA ARG A 201 4.09 -28.19 -14.86
C ARG A 201 5.43 -27.56 -14.46
N SER A 202 6.35 -27.37 -15.40
CA SER A 202 7.69 -26.82 -15.12
C SER A 202 7.67 -25.38 -14.64
N ILE A 203 6.75 -24.56 -15.17
CA ILE A 203 6.58 -23.18 -14.72
C ILE A 203 5.77 -23.04 -13.43
N GLY A 204 5.08 -24.10 -12.99
CA GLY A 204 4.24 -24.14 -11.80
C GLY A 204 2.79 -23.73 -12.06
N ALA A 205 2.36 -23.67 -13.33
CA ALA A 205 0.97 -23.39 -13.71
C ALA A 205 0.07 -24.61 -13.60
N ALA A 206 0.64 -25.83 -13.54
CA ALA A 206 -0.07 -27.06 -13.33
C ALA A 206 0.74 -27.98 -12.41
N ALA A 207 0.06 -28.89 -11.74
CA ALA A 207 0.67 -29.94 -10.94
C ALA A 207 -0.17 -31.24 -11.01
N VAL A 208 0.48 -32.37 -10.72
CA VAL A 208 -0.22 -33.64 -10.58
C VAL A 208 -0.94 -33.63 -9.25
N SER A 209 -2.23 -33.94 -9.27
CA SER A 209 -3.06 -34.08 -8.07
C SER A 209 -2.72 -35.35 -7.31
N ASP A 210 -2.69 -35.27 -5.99
CA ASP A 210 -2.56 -36.42 -5.11
C ASP A 210 -3.90 -37.20 -4.99
N GLU A 211 -5.03 -36.63 -5.42
CA GLU A 211 -6.35 -37.25 -5.32
C GLU A 211 -6.58 -38.28 -6.45
N ASP A 212 -6.23 -37.93 -7.70
CA ASP A 212 -6.55 -38.73 -8.88
C ASP A 212 -5.34 -39.08 -9.78
N GLY A 213 -4.17 -38.49 -9.48
CA GLY A 213 -2.96 -38.69 -10.27
C GLY A 213 -2.95 -37.96 -11.61
N GLN A 214 -3.94 -37.12 -11.91
CA GLN A 214 -4.04 -36.38 -13.16
C GLN A 214 -3.36 -35.00 -13.04
N LEU A 215 -3.10 -34.35 -14.18
CA LEU A 215 -2.56 -33.02 -14.25
C LEU A 215 -3.70 -32.00 -14.18
N HIS A 216 -3.66 -31.17 -13.18
CA HIS A 216 -4.64 -30.10 -12.98
C HIS A 216 -3.96 -28.71 -12.92
N PRO A 217 -4.67 -27.62 -13.26
CA PRO A 217 -4.17 -26.27 -13.04
C PRO A 217 -3.85 -26.03 -11.56
N THR A 218 -2.78 -25.31 -11.29
CA THR A 218 -2.65 -24.66 -9.98
C THR A 218 -3.50 -23.39 -9.95
N THR A 219 -3.75 -22.88 -8.76
CA THR A 219 -4.37 -21.57 -8.57
C THR A 219 -3.67 -20.48 -9.36
N ALA A 220 -2.31 -20.46 -9.38
CA ALA A 220 -1.53 -19.53 -10.21
C ALA A 220 -1.73 -19.78 -11.70
N GLY A 221 -1.79 -21.04 -12.14
CA GLY A 221 -2.05 -21.37 -13.54
C GLY A 221 -3.43 -20.89 -14.00
N MET A 222 -4.44 -21.06 -13.16
CA MET A 222 -5.79 -20.54 -13.41
C MET A 222 -5.81 -19.02 -13.49
N LEU A 223 -5.18 -18.30 -12.56
CA LEU A 223 -5.08 -16.83 -12.58
C LEU A 223 -4.33 -16.32 -13.81
N MET A 224 -3.24 -17.00 -14.19
CA MET A 224 -2.35 -16.57 -15.27
C MET A 224 -2.92 -16.87 -16.65
N PHE A 225 -3.62 -18.01 -16.81
CA PHE A 225 -3.99 -18.56 -18.12
C PHE A 225 -5.45 -19.01 -18.23
N GLY A 226 -6.27 -18.90 -17.19
CA GLY A 226 -7.70 -19.23 -17.27
C GLY A 226 -8.50 -18.17 -18.02
N ASP A 227 -9.68 -18.51 -18.52
CA ASP A 227 -10.66 -17.51 -18.91
C ASP A 227 -11.39 -16.99 -17.68
N GLU A 228 -11.82 -15.72 -17.72
CA GLU A 228 -12.40 -15.02 -16.58
C GLU A 228 -13.56 -15.81 -15.94
N TYR A 229 -14.45 -16.38 -16.73
CA TYR A 229 -15.59 -17.15 -16.22
C TYR A 229 -15.17 -18.41 -15.43
N ASN A 230 -14.00 -18.99 -15.73
CA ASN A 230 -13.42 -20.08 -14.94
C ASN A 230 -12.73 -19.55 -13.70
N ILE A 231 -12.00 -18.43 -13.80
CA ILE A 231 -11.31 -17.79 -12.68
C ILE A 231 -12.31 -17.39 -11.57
N VAL A 232 -13.42 -16.73 -11.91
CA VAL A 232 -14.40 -16.26 -10.91
C VAL A 232 -15.12 -17.41 -10.16
N ARG A 233 -15.11 -18.63 -10.68
CA ARG A 233 -15.64 -19.82 -9.96
C ARG A 233 -14.80 -20.14 -8.71
N HIS A 234 -13.51 -19.83 -8.75
CA HIS A 234 -12.56 -20.07 -7.64
C HIS A 234 -12.28 -18.80 -6.85
N PHE A 235 -12.34 -17.64 -7.52
CA PHE A 235 -12.10 -16.30 -6.96
C PHE A 235 -13.30 -15.40 -7.23
N PRO A 236 -14.39 -15.50 -6.45
CA PRO A 236 -15.62 -14.73 -6.72
C PRO A 236 -15.43 -13.20 -6.73
N GLU A 237 -14.39 -12.71 -6.03
CA GLU A 237 -14.04 -11.29 -5.98
C GLU A 237 -12.99 -10.88 -7.03
N TYR A 238 -12.61 -11.81 -7.92
CA TYR A 238 -11.64 -11.54 -8.97
C TYR A 238 -12.15 -10.44 -9.90
N PHE A 239 -11.36 -9.40 -10.04
CA PHE A 239 -11.65 -8.30 -10.93
C PHE A 239 -10.36 -7.55 -11.27
N LEU A 240 -10.08 -7.40 -12.57
CA LEU A 240 -8.99 -6.58 -13.07
C LEU A 240 -9.59 -5.41 -13.86
N ASP A 241 -9.20 -4.19 -13.53
CA ASP A 241 -9.77 -2.98 -14.10
C ASP A 241 -8.69 -1.93 -14.37
N TYR A 242 -8.48 -1.60 -15.61
CA TYR A 242 -7.64 -0.48 -16.04
C TYR A 242 -8.54 0.64 -16.56
N ARG A 243 -8.24 1.88 -16.18
CA ARG A 243 -8.98 3.07 -16.58
C ARG A 243 -8.04 4.20 -16.97
N GLU A 244 -8.36 4.90 -18.07
CA GLU A 244 -7.74 6.17 -18.39
C GLU A 244 -8.70 7.30 -18.02
N GLU A 245 -8.31 8.12 -17.05
CA GLU A 245 -9.08 9.28 -16.56
C GLU A 245 -8.34 10.56 -16.99
N LEU A 246 -8.15 10.76 -18.31
CA LEU A 246 -7.36 11.85 -18.88
C LEU A 246 -8.16 13.16 -19.04
N ASP A 247 -9.47 13.08 -19.18
CA ASP A 247 -10.37 14.23 -19.31
C ASP A 247 -11.34 14.28 -18.13
N PRO A 248 -11.35 15.38 -17.33
CA PRO A 248 -12.25 15.51 -16.19
C PRO A 248 -13.74 15.61 -16.58
N THR A 249 -14.06 15.83 -17.84
CA THR A 249 -15.46 15.89 -18.35
C THR A 249 -16.03 14.52 -18.67
N THR A 250 -15.18 13.51 -18.88
CA THR A 250 -15.56 12.13 -19.14
C THR A 250 -15.21 11.24 -17.94
N ARG A 251 -16.01 10.21 -17.72
CA ARG A 251 -15.76 9.28 -16.61
C ARG A 251 -14.46 8.51 -16.82
N TRP A 252 -14.15 8.11 -18.05
CA TRP A 252 -12.91 7.52 -18.53
C TRP A 252 -12.81 7.71 -20.04
N SER A 253 -11.62 7.91 -20.56
CA SER A 253 -11.32 7.97 -22.00
C SER A 253 -11.09 6.58 -22.60
N ASP A 254 -10.58 5.63 -21.79
CA ASP A 254 -10.40 4.23 -22.15
C ASP A 254 -10.57 3.34 -20.91
N ARG A 255 -11.01 2.11 -21.12
CA ARG A 255 -11.19 1.13 -20.04
C ARG A 255 -10.95 -0.28 -20.53
N LEU A 256 -10.24 -1.10 -19.71
CA LEU A 256 -10.09 -2.53 -19.91
C LEU A 256 -10.47 -3.25 -18.62
N GLN A 257 -11.51 -4.07 -18.64
CA GLN A 257 -11.97 -4.83 -17.48
C GLN A 257 -12.01 -6.33 -17.78
N SER A 258 -11.70 -7.17 -16.79
CA SER A 258 -11.67 -8.64 -16.95
C SER A 258 -13.03 -9.21 -17.34
N SER A 259 -14.12 -8.65 -16.82
CA SER A 259 -15.49 -9.12 -17.04
C SER A 259 -16.15 -8.58 -18.31
N SER A 260 -15.38 -8.01 -19.26
CA SER A 260 -15.99 -7.49 -20.52
C SER A 260 -16.41 -8.57 -21.50
N GLY A 261 -15.80 -9.76 -21.41
CA GLY A 261 -15.98 -10.85 -22.38
C GLY A 261 -15.27 -10.61 -23.73
N GLU A 262 -14.52 -9.52 -23.89
CA GLU A 262 -13.82 -9.19 -25.14
C GLU A 262 -12.42 -9.82 -25.25
N TRP A 263 -11.93 -10.41 -24.16
CA TRP A 263 -10.63 -11.03 -24.05
C TRP A 263 -10.66 -12.06 -22.91
N SER A 264 -9.57 -12.83 -22.72
CA SER A 264 -9.51 -13.90 -21.70
C SER A 264 -9.83 -13.45 -20.26
N GLY A 265 -9.54 -12.21 -19.92
CA GLY A 265 -9.74 -11.67 -18.57
C GLY A 265 -8.67 -12.12 -17.56
N ASN A 266 -7.65 -12.88 -17.97
CA ASN A 266 -6.61 -13.41 -17.08
C ASN A 266 -5.47 -12.39 -16.81
N VAL A 267 -4.60 -12.75 -15.85
CA VAL A 267 -3.50 -11.88 -15.40
C VAL A 267 -2.46 -11.66 -16.49
N CYS A 268 -2.15 -12.67 -17.30
CA CYS A 268 -1.15 -12.58 -18.37
C CYS A 268 -1.55 -11.56 -19.45
N ASP A 269 -2.74 -11.73 -20.01
CA ASP A 269 -3.25 -10.83 -21.04
C ASP A 269 -3.49 -9.43 -20.49
N PHE A 270 -3.96 -9.31 -19.24
CA PHE A 270 -4.12 -8.02 -18.58
C PHE A 270 -2.78 -7.27 -18.49
N TYR A 271 -1.73 -7.96 -18.05
CA TYR A 271 -0.41 -7.36 -17.92
C TYR A 271 0.06 -6.74 -19.23
N PHE A 272 0.06 -7.52 -20.33
CA PHE A 272 0.55 -7.05 -21.61
C PHE A 272 -0.31 -5.94 -22.22
N ARG A 273 -1.63 -6.07 -22.13
CA ARG A 273 -2.56 -5.06 -22.66
C ARG A 273 -2.46 -3.74 -21.90
N VAL A 274 -2.37 -3.80 -20.57
CA VAL A 274 -2.30 -2.60 -19.72
C VAL A 274 -0.93 -1.94 -19.85
N TYR A 275 0.16 -2.71 -19.88
CA TYR A 275 1.50 -2.15 -20.06
C TYR A 275 1.58 -1.35 -21.37
N ASN A 276 1.10 -1.90 -22.48
CA ASN A 276 1.07 -1.19 -23.76
C ASN A 276 0.25 0.09 -23.72
N LYS A 277 -0.85 0.12 -22.96
CA LYS A 277 -1.65 1.34 -22.75
C LYS A 277 -0.95 2.37 -21.85
N ILE A 278 -0.28 1.91 -20.79
CA ILE A 278 0.44 2.79 -19.87
C ILE A 278 1.54 3.56 -20.64
N ILE A 279 2.37 2.88 -21.45
CA ILE A 279 3.53 3.50 -22.09
C ILE A 279 3.19 4.38 -23.29
N LYS A 280 2.01 4.23 -23.89
CA LYS A 280 1.63 4.87 -25.17
C LYS A 280 1.76 6.40 -25.15
N ASP A 281 1.49 7.07 -24.03
CA ASP A 281 1.47 8.53 -23.93
C ASP A 281 2.42 9.09 -22.88
N ILE A 282 3.29 8.24 -22.32
CA ILE A 282 4.28 8.72 -21.34
C ILE A 282 5.39 9.43 -22.11
N LYS A 283 5.51 10.74 -21.91
CA LYS A 283 6.59 11.56 -22.44
C LYS A 283 7.89 11.29 -21.64
N VAL A 284 8.48 10.13 -21.87
CA VAL A 284 9.83 9.83 -21.36
C VAL A 284 10.83 10.35 -22.40
N PRO A 285 11.79 11.18 -22.01
CA PRO A 285 12.88 11.56 -22.92
C PRO A 285 13.58 10.29 -23.41
N PHE A 286 13.65 10.09 -24.72
CA PHE A 286 14.43 8.99 -25.27
C PHE A 286 15.91 9.19 -24.94
N LYS A 287 16.62 8.12 -24.61
CA LYS A 287 18.08 8.15 -24.43
C LYS A 287 18.75 7.72 -25.73
N MET A 288 19.84 8.40 -26.10
CA MET A 288 20.73 8.00 -27.18
C MET A 288 21.87 7.18 -26.57
N SER A 289 22.10 5.97 -27.05
CA SER A 289 23.26 5.16 -26.69
C SER A 289 23.97 4.72 -27.97
N GLY A 290 25.25 5.07 -28.11
CA GLY A 290 26.03 4.71 -29.29
C GLY A 290 25.52 5.26 -30.64
N GLY A 291 24.69 6.31 -30.62
CA GLY A 291 24.07 6.87 -31.84
C GLY A 291 22.71 6.25 -32.21
N GLU A 292 22.25 5.24 -31.47
CA GLU A 292 20.94 4.63 -31.64
C GLU A 292 19.95 5.11 -30.59
N ARG A 293 18.67 5.22 -30.96
CA ARG A 293 17.59 5.55 -30.07
C ARG A 293 17.25 4.33 -29.22
N VAL A 294 17.31 4.49 -27.89
CA VAL A 294 16.86 3.47 -26.92
C VAL A 294 15.43 3.79 -26.54
N ASP A 295 14.49 3.00 -27.02
CA ASP A 295 13.06 3.15 -26.69
C ASP A 295 12.70 2.53 -25.35
N ASP A 296 13.46 1.53 -24.86
CA ASP A 296 13.29 0.91 -23.53
C ASP A 296 14.17 1.64 -22.51
N THR A 297 13.58 2.56 -21.75
CA THR A 297 14.27 3.38 -20.75
C THR A 297 14.09 2.82 -19.35
N PRO A 298 14.90 3.24 -18.34
CA PRO A 298 14.68 2.86 -16.93
C PRO A 298 13.25 3.11 -16.43
N VAL A 299 12.56 4.13 -16.96
CA VAL A 299 11.16 4.40 -16.64
C VAL A 299 10.25 3.27 -17.12
N HIS A 300 10.48 2.74 -18.31
CA HIS A 300 9.71 1.61 -18.85
C HIS A 300 9.93 0.35 -17.99
N GLU A 301 11.16 0.09 -17.55
CA GLU A 301 11.48 -1.02 -16.64
C GLU A 301 10.77 -0.83 -15.28
N ALA A 302 10.83 0.36 -14.70
CA ALA A 302 10.17 0.66 -13.44
C ALA A 302 8.64 0.52 -13.52
N LEU A 303 8.03 0.88 -14.66
CA LEU A 303 6.59 0.69 -14.91
C LEU A 303 6.21 -0.78 -15.06
N ARG A 304 7.02 -1.58 -15.76
CA ARG A 304 6.86 -3.05 -15.85
C ARG A 304 6.89 -3.67 -14.46
N GLU A 305 7.87 -3.29 -13.66
CA GLU A 305 8.06 -3.74 -12.31
C GLU A 305 6.88 -3.35 -11.40
N ALA A 306 6.43 -2.09 -11.46
CA ALA A 306 5.29 -1.61 -10.67
C ALA A 306 4.00 -2.37 -10.99
N LEU A 307 3.73 -2.60 -12.29
CA LEU A 307 2.56 -3.34 -12.74
C LEU A 307 2.63 -4.81 -12.32
N ALA A 308 3.78 -5.47 -12.49
CA ALA A 308 4.00 -6.85 -12.08
C ALA A 308 3.83 -7.00 -10.56
N ASN A 309 4.45 -6.12 -9.77
CA ASN A 309 4.34 -6.13 -8.31
C ASN A 309 2.90 -5.95 -7.83
N CYS A 310 2.11 -5.11 -8.49
CA CYS A 310 0.70 -4.93 -8.20
C CYS A 310 -0.09 -6.25 -8.39
N LEU A 311 0.20 -7.00 -9.46
CA LEU A 311 -0.46 -8.29 -9.77
C LEU A 311 0.06 -9.42 -8.88
N ILE A 312 1.39 -9.52 -8.69
CA ILE A 312 2.03 -10.58 -7.88
C ILE A 312 1.63 -10.48 -6.41
N ASN A 313 1.43 -9.27 -5.87
CA ASN A 313 1.10 -9.07 -4.47
C ASN A 313 -0.40 -8.92 -4.18
N ALA A 314 -1.26 -9.02 -5.20
CA ALA A 314 -2.69 -8.97 -5.03
C ALA A 314 -3.22 -10.17 -4.22
N ASP A 315 -4.10 -9.89 -3.26
CA ASP A 315 -4.94 -10.90 -2.62
C ASP A 315 -6.18 -11.13 -3.50
N TYR A 316 -6.13 -12.15 -4.34
CA TYR A 316 -7.23 -12.47 -5.27
C TYR A 316 -8.50 -12.98 -4.58
N HIS A 317 -8.44 -13.28 -3.27
CA HIS A 317 -9.63 -13.50 -2.44
C HIS A 317 -10.13 -12.22 -1.75
N GLY A 318 -9.39 -11.11 -1.91
CA GLY A 318 -9.72 -9.83 -1.31
C GLY A 318 -10.72 -9.03 -2.12
N LEU A 319 -11.41 -8.11 -1.45
CA LEU A 319 -12.46 -7.29 -2.06
C LEU A 319 -11.93 -6.24 -3.05
N ARG A 320 -12.74 -5.90 -4.05
CA ARG A 320 -12.55 -4.80 -5.02
C ARG A 320 -11.48 -5.03 -6.10
N GLY A 321 -10.90 -6.21 -6.21
CA GLY A 321 -9.97 -6.55 -7.29
C GLY A 321 -8.77 -5.61 -7.46
N VAL A 322 -8.01 -5.79 -8.53
CA VAL A 322 -6.90 -4.91 -8.94
C VAL A 322 -7.44 -3.76 -9.77
N VAL A 323 -7.08 -2.53 -9.43
CA VAL A 323 -7.52 -1.33 -10.14
C VAL A 323 -6.32 -0.47 -10.49
N ILE A 324 -6.12 -0.20 -11.77
CA ILE A 324 -5.07 0.67 -12.29
C ILE A 324 -5.72 1.86 -12.96
N ARG A 325 -5.28 3.07 -12.57
CA ARG A 325 -5.80 4.31 -13.13
C ARG A 325 -4.65 5.14 -13.69
N LYS A 326 -4.76 5.48 -14.97
CA LYS A 326 -3.88 6.44 -15.63
C LYS A 326 -4.58 7.80 -15.60
N GLU A 327 -4.02 8.72 -14.84
CA GLU A 327 -4.46 10.12 -14.75
C GLU A 327 -3.50 11.00 -15.55
N PRO A 328 -3.83 12.27 -15.85
CA PRO A 328 -2.97 13.13 -16.68
C PRO A 328 -1.55 13.34 -16.14
N ASP A 329 -1.40 13.29 -14.81
CA ASP A 329 -0.19 13.62 -14.06
C ASP A 329 0.38 12.46 -13.24
N LYS A 330 -0.28 11.31 -13.22
CA LYS A 330 0.17 10.14 -12.44
C LYS A 330 -0.47 8.84 -12.89
N LEU A 331 0.21 7.75 -12.54
CA LEU A 331 -0.32 6.38 -12.59
C LEU A 331 -0.60 5.90 -11.16
N VAL A 332 -1.78 5.35 -10.92
CA VAL A 332 -2.19 4.79 -9.63
C VAL A 332 -2.47 3.31 -9.78
N LEU A 333 -1.69 2.49 -9.07
CA LEU A 333 -1.84 1.03 -9.05
C LEU A 333 -2.36 0.62 -7.67
N ALA A 334 -3.48 -0.08 -7.62
CA ALA A 334 -4.12 -0.48 -6.36
C ALA A 334 -4.51 -1.96 -6.40
N ASN A 335 -3.96 -2.75 -5.50
CA ASN A 335 -4.29 -4.16 -5.34
C ASN A 335 -4.89 -4.46 -3.96
N PRO A 336 -5.75 -5.48 -3.85
CA PRO A 336 -6.20 -5.98 -2.55
C PRO A 336 -5.03 -6.54 -1.73
N GLY A 337 -5.12 -6.43 -0.41
CA GLY A 337 -4.13 -6.89 0.54
C GLY A 337 -3.18 -5.78 1.02
N TYR A 338 -2.50 -6.08 2.11
CA TYR A 338 -1.51 -5.20 2.77
C TYR A 338 -0.07 -5.58 2.37
N VAL A 339 0.87 -4.67 2.62
CA VAL A 339 2.30 -4.88 2.36
C VAL A 339 2.86 -5.84 3.42
N ARG A 340 3.24 -7.06 3.02
CA ARG A 340 3.67 -8.12 3.94
C ARG A 340 4.97 -7.81 4.68
N THR A 341 5.92 -7.19 3.99
CA THR A 341 7.23 -6.80 4.56
C THR A 341 7.19 -5.46 5.31
N GLY A 342 6.07 -4.72 5.21
CA GLY A 342 5.95 -3.35 5.68
C GLY A 342 6.58 -2.31 4.73
N LYS A 343 6.01 -1.11 4.69
CA LYS A 343 6.41 -0.05 3.73
C LYS A 343 7.87 0.36 3.82
N LYS A 344 8.45 0.42 5.03
CA LYS A 344 9.87 0.78 5.20
C LYS A 344 10.79 -0.25 4.58
N GLN A 345 10.54 -1.55 4.83
CA GLN A 345 11.32 -2.64 4.25
C GLN A 345 11.11 -2.74 2.74
N MET A 346 9.88 -2.60 2.26
CA MET A 346 9.57 -2.56 0.83
C MET A 346 10.36 -1.45 0.11
N ARG A 347 10.48 -0.26 0.70
CA ARG A 347 11.26 0.86 0.16
C ARG A 347 12.78 0.63 0.26
N ARG A 348 13.27 0.00 1.35
CA ARG A 348 14.68 -0.32 1.54
C ARG A 348 15.16 -1.43 0.60
N GLY A 349 14.28 -2.37 0.28
CA GLY A 349 14.60 -3.55 -0.53
C GLY A 349 15.40 -4.61 0.23
N GLY A 350 15.92 -5.59 -0.51
CA GLY A 350 16.74 -6.67 0.03
C GLY A 350 15.96 -7.85 0.60
N GLU A 351 14.66 -7.70 0.84
CA GLU A 351 13.76 -8.78 1.26
C GLU A 351 12.54 -8.83 0.35
N SER A 352 12.15 -10.03 -0.03
CA SER A 352 10.97 -10.27 -0.88
C SER A 352 10.10 -11.35 -0.26
N ASP A 353 8.85 -11.01 0.08
CA ASP A 353 7.81 -11.96 0.48
C ASP A 353 6.56 -11.78 -0.39
N PRO A 354 6.61 -12.23 -1.66
CA PRO A 354 5.49 -12.09 -2.57
C PRO A 354 4.29 -12.93 -2.09
N ARG A 355 3.08 -12.40 -2.26
CA ARG A 355 1.85 -13.11 -1.92
C ARG A 355 1.64 -14.32 -2.81
N ASN A 356 1.95 -14.19 -4.09
CA ASN A 356 1.77 -15.20 -5.12
C ASN A 356 3.13 -15.61 -5.72
N LYS A 357 3.82 -16.56 -5.09
CA LYS A 357 5.18 -16.99 -5.48
C LYS A 357 5.22 -17.68 -6.83
N ALA A 358 4.17 -18.43 -7.18
CA ALA A 358 4.09 -19.10 -8.48
C ALA A 358 3.85 -18.09 -9.61
N LEU A 359 2.97 -17.08 -9.41
CA LEU A 359 2.83 -15.96 -10.34
C LEU A 359 4.16 -15.22 -10.53
N MET A 360 4.86 -14.90 -9.44
CA MET A 360 6.18 -14.26 -9.51
C MET A 360 7.17 -15.08 -10.34
N LYS A 361 7.22 -16.42 -10.14
CA LYS A 361 8.06 -17.29 -10.94
C LYS A 361 7.75 -17.19 -12.44
N MET A 362 6.46 -17.17 -12.81
CA MET A 362 6.04 -17.04 -14.19
C MET A 362 6.43 -15.67 -14.77
N PHE A 363 6.23 -14.57 -14.06
CA PHE A 363 6.71 -13.26 -14.51
C PHE A 363 8.23 -13.20 -14.69
N ASN A 364 8.99 -13.79 -13.76
CA ASN A 364 10.46 -13.83 -13.85
C ASN A 364 10.97 -14.63 -15.08
N LEU A 365 10.23 -15.66 -15.52
CA LEU A 365 10.59 -16.43 -16.72
C LEU A 365 10.55 -15.58 -18.01
N ILE A 366 9.75 -14.54 -18.02
CA ILE A 366 9.67 -13.57 -19.12
C ILE A 366 10.36 -12.22 -18.78
N ASN A 367 11.37 -12.28 -17.92
CA ASN A 367 12.20 -11.12 -17.50
C ASN A 367 11.38 -9.95 -16.91
N ILE A 368 10.32 -10.25 -16.21
CA ILE A 368 9.48 -9.27 -15.51
C ILE A 368 9.53 -9.55 -14.01
N GLY A 369 9.85 -8.52 -13.23
CA GLY A 369 10.02 -8.65 -11.78
C GLY A 369 11.35 -9.30 -11.36
N GLU A 370 11.86 -8.93 -10.20
CA GLU A 370 13.08 -9.48 -9.62
C GLU A 370 12.80 -10.11 -8.25
N ARG A 371 13.55 -11.18 -7.90
CA ARG A 371 13.44 -11.85 -6.59
C ARG A 371 14.23 -11.16 -5.48
N ALA A 372 15.19 -10.29 -5.83
CA ALA A 372 16.13 -9.72 -4.89
C ALA A 372 15.56 -8.59 -4.01
N GLY A 373 14.28 -8.22 -4.20
CA GLY A 373 13.66 -7.10 -3.49
C GLY A 373 14.22 -5.73 -3.90
N SER A 374 14.81 -5.64 -5.08
CA SER A 374 15.38 -4.41 -5.67
C SER A 374 14.37 -3.61 -6.49
N GLY A 375 13.27 -4.21 -6.91
CA GLY A 375 12.31 -3.61 -7.83
C GLY A 375 11.68 -2.33 -7.32
N VAL A 376 11.16 -2.32 -6.09
CA VAL A 376 10.55 -1.12 -5.50
C VAL A 376 11.58 -0.01 -5.27
N PRO A 377 12.75 -0.25 -4.63
CA PRO A 377 13.82 0.75 -4.56
C PRO A 377 14.19 1.34 -5.92
N ASN A 378 14.28 0.51 -6.97
CA ASN A 378 14.59 0.97 -8.33
C ASN A 378 13.52 1.94 -8.86
N ILE A 379 12.23 1.70 -8.61
CA ILE A 379 11.16 2.64 -8.97
C ILE A 379 11.41 4.02 -8.36
N PHE A 380 11.74 4.08 -7.06
CA PHE A 380 12.03 5.36 -6.39
C PHE A 380 13.26 6.05 -6.96
N ASN A 381 14.33 5.31 -7.22
CA ASN A 381 15.56 5.85 -7.79
C ASN A 381 15.32 6.43 -9.19
N VAL A 382 14.62 5.70 -10.06
CA VAL A 382 14.27 6.17 -11.41
C VAL A 382 13.43 7.44 -11.38
N TRP A 383 12.45 7.55 -10.46
CA TRP A 383 11.65 8.76 -10.29
C TRP A 383 12.48 9.96 -9.81
N ALA A 384 13.44 9.72 -8.90
CA ALA A 384 14.38 10.75 -8.44
C ALA A 384 15.31 11.21 -9.58
N ASP A 385 15.83 10.27 -10.38
CA ASP A 385 16.72 10.57 -11.53
C ASP A 385 16.00 11.38 -12.61
N GLU A 386 14.71 11.14 -12.83
CA GLU A 386 13.89 11.94 -13.75
C GLU A 386 13.48 13.30 -13.14
N GLY A 387 13.76 13.55 -11.87
CA GLY A 387 13.38 14.77 -11.15
C GLY A 387 11.87 14.89 -10.93
N TRP A 388 11.14 13.79 -10.93
CA TRP A 388 9.70 13.75 -10.63
C TRP A 388 9.43 13.75 -9.12
N GLU A 389 8.18 14.05 -8.74
CA GLU A 389 7.74 13.90 -7.35
C GLU A 389 7.88 12.44 -6.91
N GLU A 390 8.21 12.25 -5.63
CA GLU A 390 8.48 10.92 -5.08
C GLU A 390 7.23 10.01 -5.17
N PRO A 391 7.39 8.72 -5.57
CA PRO A 391 6.34 7.73 -5.50
C PRO A 391 5.75 7.60 -4.08
N VAL A 392 4.44 7.38 -3.98
CA VAL A 392 3.76 7.26 -2.69
C VAL A 392 3.16 5.87 -2.55
N ILE A 393 3.50 5.17 -1.45
CA ILE A 393 2.90 3.90 -1.06
C ILE A 393 1.94 4.15 0.11
N GLU A 394 0.65 3.89 -0.12
CA GLU A 394 -0.39 3.96 0.90
C GLU A 394 -0.93 2.56 1.18
N GLU A 395 -1.23 2.29 2.44
CA GLU A 395 -2.09 1.19 2.83
C GLU A 395 -3.44 1.74 3.25
N ARG A 396 -4.50 1.20 2.70
CA ARG A 396 -5.88 1.54 3.03
C ARG A 396 -6.51 0.33 3.69
N PHE A 397 -7.31 0.60 4.69
CA PHE A 397 -8.01 -0.41 5.47
C PHE A 397 -9.50 -0.34 5.19
N ASP A 398 -10.20 -1.45 5.35
CA ASP A 398 -11.63 -1.62 5.16
C ASP A 398 -12.13 -1.27 3.73
N PRO A 399 -11.85 -2.11 2.75
CA PRO A 399 -11.01 -3.31 2.79
C PRO A 399 -9.50 -3.00 2.65
N ASP A 400 -8.67 -3.96 3.06
CA ASP A 400 -7.22 -3.86 2.94
C ASP A 400 -6.79 -3.70 1.48
N ARG A 401 -6.05 -2.64 1.20
CA ARG A 401 -5.49 -2.35 -0.13
C ARG A 401 -4.12 -1.70 -0.03
N THR A 402 -3.25 -2.10 -0.90
CA THR A 402 -1.99 -1.39 -1.17
C THR A 402 -2.18 -0.51 -2.41
N VAL A 403 -1.79 0.75 -2.30
CA VAL A 403 -1.90 1.74 -3.39
C VAL A 403 -0.53 2.35 -3.64
N LEU A 404 0.00 2.15 -4.83
CA LEU A 404 1.21 2.82 -5.33
C LEU A 404 0.79 3.94 -6.29
N SER A 405 1.20 5.16 -5.97
CA SER A 405 1.01 6.34 -6.84
C SER A 405 2.34 6.77 -7.42
N LEU A 406 2.42 6.86 -8.74
CA LEU A 406 3.60 7.22 -9.51
C LEU A 406 3.34 8.55 -10.22
N PRO A 407 3.73 9.71 -9.65
CA PRO A 407 3.50 11.02 -10.25
C PRO A 407 4.49 11.27 -11.40
N PHE A 408 4.03 11.92 -12.48
CA PHE A 408 4.84 12.34 -13.63
C PHE A 408 5.07 13.87 -13.65
N VAL A 409 5.00 14.50 -12.49
CA VAL A 409 5.19 15.94 -12.29
C VAL A 409 6.56 16.20 -11.70
N LYS A 410 7.30 17.18 -12.23
CA LYS A 410 8.64 17.54 -11.71
C LYS A 410 8.56 18.14 -10.31
N SER A 411 9.49 17.72 -9.46
CA SER A 411 9.69 18.30 -8.14
C SER A 411 10.09 19.79 -8.31
N GLY A 412 9.17 20.69 -8.04
CA GLY A 412 9.38 22.14 -8.24
C GLY A 412 8.33 22.81 -9.12
N ASP A 413 7.61 22.08 -9.96
CA ASP A 413 6.48 22.59 -10.75
C ASP A 413 5.17 22.65 -9.92
N LYS A 414 5.27 22.76 -8.61
CA LYS A 414 4.10 22.95 -7.76
C LYS A 414 3.43 24.26 -8.14
N LYS A 415 2.41 24.20 -8.99
CA LYS A 415 1.24 25.06 -8.81
C LYS A 415 0.78 24.78 -7.38
N THR A 416 0.94 25.72 -6.51
CA THR A 416 0.70 25.64 -5.06
C THR A 416 -0.66 25.02 -4.80
N ALA A 417 -0.68 23.72 -4.51
CA ALA A 417 -1.87 23.08 -3.96
C ALA A 417 -2.06 23.65 -2.55
N ILE A 418 -3.07 24.47 -2.40
CA ILE A 418 -3.39 25.17 -1.16
C ILE A 418 -3.69 24.14 -0.09
N LYS A 419 -2.80 23.98 0.87
CA LYS A 419 -3.08 23.24 2.11
C LYS A 419 -4.01 24.10 2.96
N SER A 420 -5.32 23.97 2.76
CA SER A 420 -6.27 24.46 3.75
C SER A 420 -6.42 23.40 4.85
N GLY A 421 -6.29 23.81 6.10
CA GLY A 421 -6.40 22.94 7.26
C GLY A 421 -7.70 22.12 7.25
N ASP A 422 -7.57 20.86 7.54
CA ASP A 422 -8.56 19.87 8.02
C ASP A 422 -9.94 19.71 7.36
N LYS A 423 -10.16 20.15 6.12
CA LYS A 423 -11.32 19.71 5.32
C LYS A 423 -10.86 19.32 3.92
N LYS A 424 -11.10 18.07 3.52
CA LYS A 424 -10.91 17.61 2.13
C LYS A 424 -11.66 18.53 1.19
N VAL A 425 -10.94 19.43 0.53
CA VAL A 425 -11.49 20.32 -0.49
C VAL A 425 -11.82 19.47 -1.72
N THR A 426 -13.04 19.58 -2.24
CA THR A 426 -13.43 18.85 -3.47
C THR A 426 -12.68 19.42 -4.68
N LYS A 427 -12.42 18.59 -5.71
CA LYS A 427 -11.79 19.03 -6.99
C LYS A 427 -12.42 20.31 -7.54
N LYS A 428 -13.76 20.41 -7.46
CA LYS A 428 -14.53 21.61 -7.89
C LYS A 428 -14.19 22.86 -7.07
N THR A 429 -14.03 22.71 -5.76
CA THR A 429 -13.68 23.81 -4.87
C THR A 429 -12.21 24.24 -5.07
N GLN A 430 -11.31 23.28 -5.35
CA GLN A 430 -9.93 23.59 -5.69
C GLN A 430 -9.81 24.40 -6.99
N MET A 431 -10.50 24.02 -8.04
CA MET A 431 -10.56 24.80 -9.29
C MET A 431 -11.10 26.22 -9.09
N GLN A 432 -12.01 26.39 -8.11
CA GLN A 432 -12.54 27.72 -7.76
C GLN A 432 -11.49 28.54 -7.01
N TYR A 433 -10.69 27.93 -6.17
CA TYR A 433 -9.55 28.59 -5.50
C TYR A 433 -8.49 29.05 -6.51
N ASP A 434 -8.11 28.18 -7.43
CA ASP A 434 -7.12 28.48 -8.45
C ASP A 434 -7.57 29.65 -9.33
N LYS A 435 -8.83 29.67 -9.77
CA LYS A 435 -9.42 30.78 -10.54
C LYS A 435 -9.38 32.13 -9.80
N VAL A 436 -9.66 32.11 -8.50
CA VAL A 436 -9.61 33.34 -7.68
C VAL A 436 -8.19 33.87 -7.61
N LEU A 437 -7.21 33.02 -7.34
CA LEU A 437 -5.80 33.45 -7.20
C LEU A 437 -5.18 33.86 -8.54
N GLU A 438 -5.57 33.24 -9.65
CA GLU A 438 -5.15 33.67 -10.99
C GLU A 438 -5.74 35.02 -11.41
N PHE A 439 -6.97 35.32 -10.95
CA PHE A 439 -7.64 36.58 -11.25
C PHE A 439 -7.08 37.76 -10.46
N MET A 440 -6.53 37.51 -9.25
CA MET A 440 -6.04 38.54 -8.35
C MET A 440 -4.64 39.02 -8.74
N GLU A 441 -4.52 40.30 -9.09
CA GLU A 441 -3.25 40.99 -9.32
C GLU A 441 -2.66 41.51 -7.98
N GLU A 442 -1.34 41.55 -7.87
CA GLU A 442 -0.65 42.11 -6.67
C GLU A 442 -0.98 43.58 -6.49
N GLY A 443 -1.27 43.94 -5.25
CA GLY A 443 -1.55 45.34 -4.88
C GLY A 443 -2.96 45.83 -5.20
N LYS A 444 -3.78 45.08 -5.94
CA LYS A 444 -5.14 45.48 -6.35
C LYS A 444 -6.20 44.98 -5.38
N GLU A 445 -7.20 45.81 -5.12
CA GLU A 445 -8.32 45.46 -4.24
C GLU A 445 -9.56 45.10 -5.05
N TYR A 446 -10.28 44.05 -4.62
CA TYR A 446 -11.44 43.49 -5.28
C TYR A 446 -12.64 43.48 -4.34
N SER A 447 -13.82 43.69 -4.87
CA SER A 447 -15.08 43.52 -4.15
C SER A 447 -15.55 42.05 -4.16
N ILE A 448 -16.48 41.72 -3.27
CA ILE A 448 -17.13 40.38 -3.30
C ILE A 448 -17.82 40.10 -4.63
N TRP A 449 -18.33 41.11 -5.29
CA TRP A 449 -19.07 41.02 -6.53
C TRP A 449 -18.19 40.62 -7.71
N ASP A 450 -16.93 41.05 -7.73
CA ASP A 450 -15.95 40.68 -8.77
C ASP A 450 -15.72 39.15 -8.75
N PHE A 451 -15.67 38.54 -7.55
CA PHE A 451 -15.55 37.11 -7.40
C PHE A 451 -16.87 36.36 -7.63
N CYS A 452 -18.01 36.97 -7.33
CA CYS A 452 -19.30 36.36 -7.65
C CYS A 452 -19.47 36.22 -9.17
N GLU A 453 -19.07 37.22 -9.93
CA GLU A 453 -19.09 37.23 -11.40
C GLU A 453 -18.06 36.23 -11.95
N LEU A 454 -16.82 36.28 -11.49
CA LEU A 454 -15.74 35.34 -11.88
C LEU A 454 -16.12 33.88 -11.72
N LEU A 455 -16.72 33.53 -10.58
CA LEU A 455 -17.06 32.15 -10.23
C LEU A 455 -18.46 31.72 -10.67
N ASN A 456 -19.29 32.68 -11.13
CA ASN A 456 -20.72 32.51 -11.39
C ASN A 456 -21.45 31.89 -10.17
N LEU A 457 -21.23 32.45 -8.97
CA LEU A 457 -21.77 31.96 -7.70
C LEU A 457 -22.49 33.06 -6.93
N LYS A 458 -23.42 32.63 -6.05
CA LYS A 458 -24.08 33.55 -5.11
C LYS A 458 -23.09 33.98 -4.00
N GLU A 459 -23.33 35.18 -3.45
CA GLU A 459 -22.48 35.84 -2.44
C GLU A 459 -22.10 34.94 -1.27
N SER A 460 -23.04 34.16 -0.69
CA SER A 460 -22.76 33.31 0.46
C SER A 460 -21.74 32.23 0.13
N ARG A 461 -21.84 31.58 -1.04
CA ARG A 461 -20.90 30.56 -1.46
C ARG A 461 -19.53 31.14 -1.84
N THR A 462 -19.52 32.31 -2.45
CA THR A 462 -18.29 33.04 -2.77
C THR A 462 -17.52 33.42 -1.48
N LYS A 463 -18.24 33.87 -0.45
CA LYS A 463 -17.63 34.13 0.88
C LYS A 463 -17.00 32.88 1.48
N ASP A 464 -17.61 31.71 1.36
CA ASP A 464 -17.04 30.46 1.85
C ASP A 464 -15.73 30.11 1.11
N ILE A 465 -15.67 30.36 -0.21
CA ILE A 465 -14.48 30.14 -1.03
C ILE A 465 -13.37 31.10 -0.61
N LEU A 466 -13.66 32.39 -0.50
CA LEU A 466 -12.68 33.39 -0.06
C LEU A 466 -12.20 33.18 1.37
N LYS A 467 -13.05 32.65 2.27
CA LYS A 467 -12.68 32.24 3.61
C LYS A 467 -11.68 31.07 3.60
N GLY A 468 -11.86 30.12 2.68
CA GLY A 468 -10.90 29.01 2.50
C GLY A 468 -9.55 29.47 1.94
N LEU A 469 -9.46 30.69 1.40
CA LEU A 469 -8.25 31.33 0.88
C LEU A 469 -7.63 32.37 1.85
N SER A 470 -8.03 32.37 3.11
CA SER A 470 -7.58 33.35 4.12
C SER A 470 -6.06 33.41 4.36
N GLU A 471 -5.32 32.37 3.99
CA GLU A 471 -3.85 32.35 4.02
C GLU A 471 -3.23 33.19 2.88
N TYR A 472 -3.92 33.33 1.76
CA TYR A 472 -3.43 33.98 0.53
C TYR A 472 -4.07 35.34 0.26
N ILE A 473 -5.18 35.62 0.94
CA ILE A 473 -5.98 36.84 0.73
C ILE A 473 -6.16 37.55 2.06
N GLU A 474 -5.90 38.84 2.09
CA GLU A 474 -6.24 39.71 3.21
C GLU A 474 -7.54 40.48 2.95
N ILE A 475 -8.22 40.78 4.05
CA ILE A 475 -9.44 41.58 4.02
C ILE A 475 -9.10 43.00 4.42
N VAL A 476 -9.40 43.96 3.54
CA VAL A 476 -9.19 45.37 3.75
C VAL A 476 -10.56 46.05 3.96
N GLY A 477 -10.68 46.90 4.96
CA GLY A 477 -11.93 47.56 5.30
C GLY A 477 -12.92 46.68 6.10
N SER A 478 -14.10 47.22 6.42
CA SER A 478 -15.13 46.58 7.22
C SER A 478 -16.54 46.81 6.68
N ASN A 479 -17.44 45.88 6.96
CA ASN A 479 -18.86 45.92 6.58
C ASN A 479 -19.09 46.14 5.07
N ARG A 480 -19.71 47.28 4.67
CA ARG A 480 -20.06 47.57 3.27
C ARG A 480 -18.87 47.88 2.37
N ASP A 481 -17.74 48.32 2.97
CA ASP A 481 -16.52 48.69 2.24
C ASP A 481 -15.46 47.57 2.26
N ARG A 482 -15.85 46.32 2.57
CA ARG A 482 -14.94 45.18 2.60
C ARG A 482 -14.39 44.92 1.20
N ARG A 483 -13.04 44.88 1.11
CA ARG A 483 -12.29 44.51 -0.08
C ARG A 483 -11.37 43.34 0.21
N TYR A 484 -10.94 42.69 -0.83
CA TYR A 484 -10.03 41.54 -0.78
C TYR A 484 -8.78 41.85 -1.60
N LYS A 485 -7.61 41.65 -1.02
CA LYS A 485 -6.32 41.88 -1.64
C LYS A 485 -5.45 40.63 -1.51
N LYS A 486 -4.62 40.35 -2.51
CA LYS A 486 -3.66 39.26 -2.45
C LYS A 486 -2.58 39.59 -1.44
N LYS A 487 -2.24 38.68 -0.53
CA LYS A 487 -1.12 38.82 0.41
C LYS A 487 0.20 38.79 -0.34
N GLU A 488 1.16 39.58 0.09
CA GLU A 488 2.54 39.56 -0.40
C GLU A 488 3.26 38.24 -0.03
#